data_23d2613598202b29db0b4a7100ebe74e
#
_entry.id   23d2613598202b29db0b4a7100ebe74e
#
_cell.length_a   1.000
_cell.length_b   1.000
_cell.length_c   1.000
_cell.angle_alpha   90.00
_cell.angle_beta   90.00
_cell.angle_gamma   90.00
#
_symmetry.space_group_name_H-M   'P 1'
#
loop_
_entity.id
_entity.type
_entity.pdbx_description
1 polymer ?
#
loop_
_entity_poly.entity_id
_entity_poly.type
_entity_poly.pdbx_seq_one_letter_code
_entity_poly.pdbx_strand_id
1 'polypeptide(L)'
;MSEAVAPTPRNYLIRHWRGEFSLAHSFWINEVLLSLVCLLATSPLYFLLVRNPPSPTGLLMMGVPFMGAALAVTLWQGVGVWRSARHHRQRGGKSRWVTVVRILVIVGAVQTAYSLFDVVPAFKAALRLAMDPNALPSYRITALSDTELEFNGGIAPGSFSAFEQAVADHPNVTTIQLDSPGGLFGEARAIARLIEDKGLNTYTNHECVSACALVFMSGKQRLLGAEGKLGFHAATLFESGEASTAVVEQYRDALLKHGASRQFVDKVLATGREDMWFPDITELKHEHIITATVDSRDFTDARLARLREPGQLDAHLRKYFQLNTLAEDAPAQYEVEKAKAQKALDKASTFTAFDKLTRDHDTWLIQEALRKAPAPQLLRFWQAQAALVNAVGQGDEQICAFYLSGVYPGGYSAMPDTLLALFTATRDSRRELVKAAAEVTGDVTPTAQARADLNRVFTHAEPGTYDAYRNPTQHAPAEVCKAHQELYRRVLALPNPTRVAEAFRLVPGYTR
;
A
#
# COMPACT_ATOMS: atom_id res chain seq x y z
N MET A 1 20.85 72.56 40.01
CA MET A 1 19.55 72.10 39.55
C MET A 1 19.77 70.87 38.71
N SER A 2 19.49 69.68 39.28
CA SER A 2 19.61 68.40 38.60
C SER A 2 18.28 68.11 37.92
N GLU A 3 18.25 68.12 36.58
CA GLU A 3 17.07 67.73 35.84
C GLU A 3 16.82 66.22 36.07
N ALA A 4 15.71 65.92 36.72
CA ALA A 4 15.20 64.58 36.86
C ALA A 4 14.73 64.07 35.48
N VAL A 5 15.55 63.21 34.84
CA VAL A 5 15.19 62.50 33.63
C VAL A 5 13.91 61.69 33.93
N ALA A 6 12.82 62.03 33.26
CA ALA A 6 11.56 61.33 33.38
C ALA A 6 11.77 59.85 32.94
N PRO A 7 11.29 58.86 33.73
CA PRO A 7 11.49 57.46 33.39
C PRO A 7 10.75 57.13 32.09
N THR A 8 11.50 56.65 31.10
CA THR A 8 10.95 56.15 29.84
C THR A 8 9.80 55.19 30.12
N PRO A 9 8.65 55.32 29.42
CA PRO A 9 7.50 54.43 29.63
C PRO A 9 7.92 52.98 29.35
N ARG A 10 8.01 52.17 30.41
CA ARG A 10 8.38 50.74 30.26
C ARG A 10 7.30 50.03 29.44
N ASN A 11 7.77 49.29 28.41
CA ASN A 11 6.91 48.48 27.53
C ASN A 11 5.96 47.61 28.36
N TYR A 12 4.69 47.56 28.00
CA TYR A 12 3.60 46.81 28.64
C TYR A 12 3.96 45.33 28.83
N LEU A 13 4.56 44.70 27.78
CA LEU A 13 4.95 43.29 27.79
C LEU A 13 5.99 43.00 28.86
N ILE A 14 6.99 43.88 29.02
CA ILE A 14 8.02 43.78 30.04
C ILE A 14 7.48 43.95 31.45
N ARG A 15 6.55 44.86 31.62
CA ARG A 15 5.87 45.12 32.92
C ARG A 15 5.10 43.90 33.39
N HIS A 16 4.32 43.27 32.46
CA HIS A 16 3.63 42.00 32.78
C HIS A 16 4.62 40.89 33.11
N TRP A 17 5.59 40.66 32.25
CA TRP A 17 6.62 39.64 32.46
C TRP A 17 7.31 39.74 33.82
N ARG A 18 7.55 41.00 34.32
CA ARG A 18 8.12 41.25 35.63
C ARG A 18 7.13 41.16 36.80
N GLY A 19 5.84 40.99 36.52
CA GLY A 19 4.80 40.92 37.55
C GLY A 19 4.49 42.28 38.19
N GLU A 20 4.70 43.38 37.47
CA GLU A 20 4.50 44.74 37.97
C GLU A 20 3.00 45.10 38.08
N PHE A 21 2.10 44.44 37.32
CA PHE A 21 0.69 44.62 37.40
C PHE A 21 0.06 43.96 38.65
N SER A 22 -1.16 44.38 39.00
CA SER A 22 -1.95 43.72 40.05
C SER A 22 -2.29 42.30 39.63
N LEU A 23 -2.46 41.39 40.61
CA LEU A 23 -2.82 39.98 40.31
C LEU A 23 -4.13 39.89 39.51
N ALA A 24 -5.15 40.71 39.84
CA ALA A 24 -6.38 40.74 39.11
C ALA A 24 -6.19 41.16 37.65
N HIS A 25 -5.40 42.20 37.37
CA HIS A 25 -5.11 42.64 36.01
C HIS A 25 -4.34 41.56 35.22
N SER A 26 -3.28 41.01 35.83
CA SER A 26 -2.47 39.96 35.17
C SER A 26 -3.28 38.71 34.84
N PHE A 27 -4.18 38.28 35.73
CA PHE A 27 -5.01 37.12 35.54
C PHE A 27 -6.20 37.38 34.59
N TRP A 28 -7.03 38.38 34.87
CA TRP A 28 -8.24 38.56 34.06
C TRP A 28 -8.01 39.18 32.69
N ILE A 29 -7.04 40.09 32.56
CA ILE A 29 -6.78 40.76 31.28
C ILE A 29 -5.75 39.98 30.47
N ASN A 30 -4.60 39.67 31.06
CA ASN A 30 -3.49 39.09 30.27
C ASN A 30 -3.56 37.57 30.13
N GLU A 31 -4.24 36.85 31.00
CA GLU A 31 -4.45 35.41 30.92
C GLU A 31 -5.80 35.08 30.27
N VAL A 32 -6.92 35.46 30.94
CA VAL A 32 -8.25 35.03 30.55
C VAL A 32 -8.73 35.76 29.28
N LEU A 33 -8.77 37.11 29.29
CA LEU A 33 -9.31 37.88 28.18
C LEU A 33 -8.43 37.70 26.91
N LEU A 34 -7.13 37.76 27.03
CA LEU A 34 -6.24 37.60 25.90
C LEU A 34 -6.36 36.18 25.31
N SER A 35 -6.42 35.13 26.15
CA SER A 35 -6.63 33.74 25.69
C SER A 35 -7.99 33.61 24.97
N LEU A 36 -9.05 34.23 25.47
CA LEU A 36 -10.35 34.24 24.80
C LEU A 36 -10.28 34.95 23.43
N VAL A 37 -9.63 36.10 23.37
CA VAL A 37 -9.43 36.85 22.10
C VAL A 37 -8.61 36.00 21.11
N CYS A 38 -7.52 35.36 21.54
CA CYS A 38 -6.73 34.47 20.71
C CYS A 38 -7.58 33.28 20.20
N LEU A 39 -8.36 32.65 21.07
CA LEU A 39 -9.26 31.54 20.69
C LEU A 39 -10.28 31.96 19.62
N LEU A 40 -10.95 33.11 19.84
CA LEU A 40 -11.94 33.63 18.88
C LEU A 40 -11.29 34.04 17.56
N ALA A 41 -10.10 34.64 17.60
CA ALA A 41 -9.37 35.03 16.39
C ALA A 41 -8.85 33.85 15.59
N THR A 42 -8.47 32.73 16.24
CA THR A 42 -7.92 31.55 15.60
C THR A 42 -8.98 30.52 15.20
N SER A 43 -10.18 30.57 15.78
CA SER A 43 -11.24 29.60 15.48
C SER A 43 -11.67 29.56 14.00
N PRO A 44 -11.81 30.68 13.25
CA PRO A 44 -12.12 30.62 11.82
C PRO A 44 -11.00 29.95 11.01
N LEU A 45 -9.73 30.23 11.36
CA LEU A 45 -8.60 29.59 10.74
C LEU A 45 -8.60 28.07 10.99
N TYR A 46 -8.89 27.63 12.22
CA TYR A 46 -9.05 26.22 12.56
C TYR A 46 -10.15 25.56 11.70
N PHE A 47 -11.33 26.19 11.56
CA PHE A 47 -12.39 25.67 10.69
C PHE A 47 -11.98 25.60 9.22
N LEU A 48 -11.24 26.57 8.70
CA LEU A 48 -10.72 26.56 7.35
C LEU A 48 -9.70 25.42 7.14
N LEU A 49 -8.78 25.21 8.08
CA LEU A 49 -7.77 24.14 8.02
C LEU A 49 -8.38 22.74 8.15
N VAL A 50 -9.42 22.58 8.97
CA VAL A 50 -10.17 21.33 9.08
C VAL A 50 -10.97 21.05 7.80
N ARG A 51 -11.49 22.10 7.17
CA ARG A 51 -12.26 21.97 5.92
C ARG A 51 -11.36 21.74 4.71
N ASN A 52 -10.22 22.41 4.67
CA ASN A 52 -9.22 22.31 3.61
C ASN A 52 -7.85 22.04 4.25
N PRO A 53 -7.52 20.78 4.55
CA PRO A 53 -6.27 20.47 5.19
C PRO A 53 -5.09 20.88 4.28
N PRO A 54 -4.10 21.61 4.82
CA PRO A 54 -2.95 22.03 4.04
C PRO A 54 -2.12 20.80 3.66
N SER A 55 -1.32 20.95 2.60
CA SER A 55 -0.29 19.95 2.27
C SER A 55 0.64 19.73 3.48
N PRO A 56 1.35 18.59 3.58
CA PRO A 56 2.32 18.35 4.66
C PRO A 56 3.34 19.47 4.82
N THR A 57 3.86 19.99 3.70
CA THR A 57 4.77 21.14 3.68
C THR A 57 4.07 22.42 4.18
N GLY A 58 2.83 22.67 3.75
CA GLY A 58 2.02 23.78 4.20
C GLY A 58 1.74 23.72 5.70
N LEU A 59 1.43 22.53 6.23
CA LEU A 59 1.24 22.32 7.67
C LEU A 59 2.53 22.67 8.46
N LEU A 60 3.69 22.29 7.97
CA LEU A 60 4.97 22.63 8.62
C LEU A 60 5.27 24.11 8.53
N MET A 61 5.13 24.73 7.36
CA MET A 61 5.41 26.16 7.16
C MET A 61 4.52 27.08 7.98
N MET A 62 3.24 26.74 8.13
CA MET A 62 2.28 27.55 8.89
C MET A 62 2.21 27.12 10.36
N GLY A 63 2.21 25.83 10.64
CA GLY A 63 1.98 25.27 11.96
C GLY A 63 3.16 25.47 12.91
N VAL A 64 4.42 25.34 12.45
CA VAL A 64 5.60 25.52 13.30
C VAL A 64 5.69 26.96 13.83
N PRO A 65 5.63 28.03 12.99
CA PRO A 65 5.63 29.40 13.48
C PRO A 65 4.43 29.72 14.39
N PHE A 66 3.25 29.23 14.02
CA PHE A 66 2.03 29.42 14.81
C PHE A 66 2.16 28.80 16.20
N MET A 67 2.65 27.56 16.28
CA MET A 67 2.85 26.86 17.54
C MET A 67 3.95 27.54 18.39
N GLY A 68 5.03 28.00 17.76
CA GLY A 68 6.06 28.80 18.43
C GLY A 68 5.51 30.09 19.02
N ALA A 69 4.68 30.82 18.27
CA ALA A 69 4.02 32.03 18.74
C ALA A 69 3.05 31.75 19.90
N ALA A 70 2.22 30.71 19.79
CA ALA A 70 1.28 30.30 20.83
C ALA A 70 2.00 29.95 22.13
N LEU A 71 3.08 29.16 22.05
CA LEU A 71 3.93 28.83 23.20
C LEU A 71 4.56 30.07 23.84
N ALA A 72 5.08 30.99 23.03
CA ALA A 72 5.67 32.23 23.53
C ALA A 72 4.63 33.09 24.29
N VAL A 73 3.40 33.18 23.77
CA VAL A 73 2.29 33.90 24.45
C VAL A 73 1.93 33.19 25.75
N THR A 74 1.75 31.85 25.73
CA THR A 74 1.39 31.08 26.93
C THR A 74 2.46 31.20 28.04
N LEU A 75 3.73 31.14 27.67
CA LEU A 75 4.85 31.33 28.60
C LEU A 75 4.86 32.74 29.16
N TRP A 76 4.65 33.77 28.32
CA TRP A 76 4.57 35.17 28.76
C TRP A 76 3.42 35.39 29.74
N GLN A 77 2.24 34.85 29.45
CA GLN A 77 1.07 34.90 30.31
C GLN A 77 1.34 34.23 31.67
N GLY A 78 1.71 32.93 31.66
CA GLY A 78 1.90 32.17 32.89
C GLY A 78 3.02 32.73 33.79
N VAL A 79 4.17 33.11 33.20
CA VAL A 79 5.26 33.72 33.96
C VAL A 79 4.86 35.08 34.57
N GLY A 80 4.18 35.92 33.80
CA GLY A 80 3.69 37.22 34.28
C GLY A 80 2.69 37.10 35.43
N VAL A 81 1.71 36.20 35.31
CA VAL A 81 0.73 35.88 36.36
C VAL A 81 1.42 35.28 37.59
N TRP A 82 2.35 34.35 37.44
CA TRP A 82 3.10 33.73 38.54
C TRP A 82 3.87 34.76 39.35
N ARG A 83 4.59 35.69 38.67
CA ARG A 83 5.32 36.76 39.27
C ARG A 83 4.40 37.80 39.95
N SER A 84 3.31 38.16 39.33
CA SER A 84 2.27 39.03 39.94
C SER A 84 1.66 38.43 41.21
N ALA A 85 1.46 37.10 41.21
CA ALA A 85 1.00 36.35 42.39
C ALA A 85 2.04 36.43 43.55
N ARG A 86 3.35 36.37 43.23
CA ARG A 86 4.41 36.50 44.22
C ARG A 86 4.38 37.91 44.87
N HIS A 87 4.23 38.96 44.08
CA HIS A 87 4.17 40.35 44.56
C HIS A 87 2.85 40.71 45.26
N HIS A 88 1.75 39.96 45.01
CA HIS A 88 0.45 40.22 45.58
C HIS A 88 0.45 40.18 47.11
N ARG A 89 1.18 39.24 47.75
CA ARG A 89 1.32 39.17 49.20
C ARG A 89 2.08 40.35 49.75
N GLN A 90 3.13 40.81 49.10
CA GLN A 90 3.91 41.97 49.48
C GLN A 90 3.09 43.28 49.41
N ARG A 91 2.05 43.31 48.54
CA ARG A 91 1.14 44.44 48.38
C ARG A 91 -0.11 44.33 49.27
N GLY A 92 -0.11 43.47 50.32
CA GLY A 92 -1.21 43.32 51.27
C GLY A 92 -2.36 42.44 50.78
N GLY A 93 -2.22 41.72 49.69
CA GLY A 93 -3.25 40.85 49.12
C GLY A 93 -3.43 39.54 49.89
N LYS A 94 -4.68 38.98 49.82
CA LYS A 94 -5.06 37.73 50.52
C LYS A 94 -4.36 36.51 49.90
N SER A 95 -3.71 35.70 50.74
CA SER A 95 -2.93 34.52 50.32
C SER A 95 -3.75 33.49 49.54
N ARG A 96 -5.04 33.32 49.82
CA ARG A 96 -5.94 32.39 49.13
C ARG A 96 -5.98 32.61 47.62
N TRP A 97 -5.97 33.85 47.15
CA TRP A 97 -5.96 34.17 45.73
C TRP A 97 -4.64 33.81 45.04
N VAL A 98 -3.51 33.95 45.75
CA VAL A 98 -2.21 33.52 45.26
C VAL A 98 -2.21 32.03 45.01
N THR A 99 -2.75 31.22 45.94
CA THR A 99 -2.81 29.77 45.81
C THR A 99 -3.72 29.34 44.66
N VAL A 100 -4.94 29.93 44.58
CA VAL A 100 -5.88 29.61 43.51
C VAL A 100 -5.28 29.89 42.13
N VAL A 101 -4.72 31.09 41.93
CA VAL A 101 -4.17 31.49 40.63
C VAL A 101 -2.94 30.63 40.26
N ARG A 102 -2.08 30.24 41.20
CA ARG A 102 -0.96 29.34 40.92
C ARG A 102 -1.42 27.93 40.50
N ILE A 103 -2.46 27.40 41.15
CA ILE A 103 -3.06 26.13 40.74
C ILE A 103 -3.56 26.23 39.30
N LEU A 104 -4.28 27.29 38.94
CA LEU A 104 -4.79 27.51 37.61
C LEU A 104 -3.68 27.62 36.57
N VAL A 105 -2.58 28.31 36.87
CA VAL A 105 -1.40 28.39 35.98
C VAL A 105 -0.75 27.02 35.81
N ILE A 106 -0.65 26.20 36.87
CA ILE A 106 -0.12 24.84 36.76
C ILE A 106 -1.05 23.96 35.91
N VAL A 107 -2.35 24.02 36.13
CA VAL A 107 -3.34 23.29 35.32
C VAL A 107 -3.26 23.69 33.85
N GLY A 108 -3.16 24.99 33.56
CA GLY A 108 -2.98 25.51 32.20
C GLY A 108 -1.67 25.01 31.55
N ALA A 109 -0.58 24.98 32.33
CA ALA A 109 0.71 24.44 31.82
C ALA A 109 0.65 22.94 31.52
N VAL A 110 0.00 22.15 32.38
CA VAL A 110 -0.22 20.71 32.16
C VAL A 110 -1.11 20.49 30.92
N GLN A 111 -2.19 21.26 30.78
CA GLN A 111 -3.06 21.20 29.63
C GLN A 111 -2.34 21.54 28.33
N THR A 112 -1.48 22.57 28.33
CA THR A 112 -0.66 22.95 27.17
C THR A 112 0.32 21.83 26.83
N ALA A 113 1.00 21.24 27.84
CA ALA A 113 1.91 20.12 27.61
C ALA A 113 1.20 18.90 27.01
N TYR A 114 0.00 18.58 27.48
CA TYR A 114 -0.83 17.52 26.95
C TYR A 114 -1.22 17.78 25.48
N SER A 115 -1.69 19.00 25.18
CA SER A 115 -2.05 19.39 23.80
C SER A 115 -0.86 19.35 22.84
N LEU A 116 0.35 19.67 23.31
CA LEU A 116 1.59 19.53 22.53
C LEU A 116 1.91 18.06 22.26
N PHE A 117 1.70 17.19 23.23
CA PHE A 117 1.94 15.75 23.05
C PHE A 117 1.03 15.17 21.96
N ASP A 118 -0.23 15.58 21.89
CA ASP A 118 -1.18 15.17 20.85
C ASP A 118 -0.83 15.66 19.44
N VAL A 119 -0.17 16.81 19.33
CA VAL A 119 0.15 17.43 18.03
C VAL A 119 1.48 16.94 17.45
N VAL A 120 2.43 16.53 18.30
CA VAL A 120 3.77 16.07 17.87
C VAL A 120 3.73 14.92 16.85
N PRO A 121 2.87 13.88 16.99
CA PRO A 121 2.78 12.82 15.99
C PRO A 121 2.38 13.31 14.61
N ALA A 122 1.41 14.22 14.53
CA ALA A 122 0.97 14.82 13.26
C ALA A 122 2.09 15.62 12.58
N PHE A 123 2.89 16.36 13.35
CA PHE A 123 4.05 17.08 12.82
C PHE A 123 5.17 16.15 12.36
N LYS A 124 5.44 15.07 13.10
CA LYS A 124 6.40 14.05 12.66
C LYS A 124 5.97 13.41 11.35
N ALA A 125 4.70 13.04 11.23
CA ALA A 125 4.13 12.49 10.01
C ALA A 125 4.24 13.49 8.83
N ALA A 126 3.88 14.76 9.05
CA ALA A 126 4.01 15.79 8.03
C ALA A 126 5.47 16.02 7.60
N LEU A 127 6.40 16.04 8.56
CA LEU A 127 7.83 16.18 8.29
C LEU A 127 8.35 15.02 7.43
N ARG A 128 7.97 13.79 7.77
CA ARG A 128 8.37 12.62 7.00
C ARG A 128 7.83 12.65 5.58
N LEU A 129 6.54 12.94 5.41
CA LEU A 129 5.93 13.09 4.08
C LEU A 129 6.56 14.22 3.25
N ALA A 130 7.03 15.28 3.91
CA ALA A 130 7.72 16.38 3.25
C ALA A 130 9.18 16.02 2.86
N MET A 131 9.84 15.14 3.62
CA MET A 131 11.22 14.72 3.39
C MET A 131 11.35 13.51 2.45
N ASP A 132 10.33 12.65 2.41
CA ASP A 132 10.28 11.48 1.53
C ASP A 132 9.06 11.55 0.61
N PRO A 133 9.22 12.06 -0.63
CA PRO A 133 8.14 12.10 -1.61
C PRO A 133 7.58 10.73 -2.00
N ASN A 134 8.33 9.65 -1.72
CA ASN A 134 7.92 8.28 -2.04
C ASN A 134 7.32 7.53 -0.83
N ALA A 135 7.11 8.21 0.29
CA ALA A 135 6.51 7.63 1.50
C ALA A 135 5.08 7.10 1.24
N LEU A 136 4.40 7.60 0.22
CA LEU A 136 3.12 7.08 -0.29
C LEU A 136 3.28 6.67 -1.76
N PRO A 137 2.54 5.65 -2.23
CA PRO A 137 2.51 5.31 -3.64
C PRO A 137 2.13 6.52 -4.49
N SER A 138 2.78 6.69 -5.63
CA SER A 138 2.41 7.73 -6.61
C SER A 138 0.98 7.52 -7.09
N TYR A 139 0.34 8.61 -7.54
CA TYR A 139 -0.98 8.54 -8.14
C TYR A 139 -0.94 8.99 -9.61
N ARG A 140 -1.97 8.58 -10.35
CA ARG A 140 -2.24 9.02 -11.71
C ARG A 140 -3.74 9.26 -11.85
N ILE A 141 -4.11 10.31 -12.55
CA ILE A 141 -5.50 10.59 -12.94
C ILE A 141 -5.52 10.62 -14.46
N THR A 142 -6.36 9.78 -15.06
CA THR A 142 -6.40 9.58 -16.52
C THR A 142 -7.83 9.65 -17.02
N ALA A 143 -8.09 10.40 -18.07
CA ALA A 143 -9.34 10.34 -18.80
C ALA A 143 -9.36 9.06 -19.63
N LEU A 144 -10.31 8.17 -19.34
CA LEU A 144 -10.49 6.91 -20.05
C LEU A 144 -11.44 7.07 -21.23
N SER A 145 -12.40 7.97 -21.08
CA SER A 145 -13.38 8.35 -22.09
C SER A 145 -13.90 9.76 -21.78
N ASP A 146 -14.83 10.28 -22.58
CA ASP A 146 -15.48 11.56 -22.31
C ASP A 146 -16.25 11.57 -20.98
N THR A 147 -16.67 10.40 -20.51
CA THR A 147 -17.53 10.25 -19.32
C THR A 147 -16.87 9.55 -18.14
N GLU A 148 -15.63 9.06 -18.30
CA GLU A 148 -14.93 8.28 -17.28
C GLU A 148 -13.53 8.85 -17.00
N LEU A 149 -13.25 9.11 -15.73
CA LEU A 149 -11.92 9.37 -15.21
C LEU A 149 -11.47 8.21 -14.32
N GLU A 150 -10.21 7.83 -14.40
CA GLU A 150 -9.57 6.93 -13.46
C GLU A 150 -8.74 7.69 -12.45
N PHE A 151 -8.88 7.35 -11.17
CA PHE A 151 -7.91 7.63 -10.12
C PHE A 151 -7.19 6.33 -9.77
N ASN A 152 -5.90 6.25 -10.08
CA ASN A 152 -5.07 5.07 -9.81
C ASN A 152 -3.89 5.43 -8.92
N GLY A 153 -3.61 4.60 -7.90
CA GLY A 153 -2.48 4.76 -6.99
C GLY A 153 -2.83 5.38 -5.64
N GLY A 154 -1.82 5.86 -4.91
CA GLY A 154 -1.97 6.35 -3.54
C GLY A 154 -2.68 7.70 -3.46
N ILE A 155 -3.51 7.90 -2.45
CA ILE A 155 -4.07 9.22 -2.14
C ILE A 155 -3.00 10.00 -1.39
N ALA A 156 -2.14 10.68 -2.15
CA ALA A 156 -0.94 11.38 -1.69
C ALA A 156 -1.14 12.90 -1.66
N PRO A 157 -0.20 13.66 -1.08
CA PRO A 157 -0.31 15.13 -1.07
C PRO A 157 -0.48 15.71 -2.48
N GLY A 158 -1.47 16.58 -2.65
CA GLY A 158 -1.82 17.22 -3.92
C GLY A 158 -2.72 16.40 -4.84
N SER A 159 -3.08 15.18 -4.45
CA SER A 159 -3.98 14.33 -5.24
C SER A 159 -5.37 14.95 -5.42
N PHE A 160 -5.86 15.68 -4.42
CA PHE A 160 -7.12 16.42 -4.55
C PHE A 160 -7.04 17.53 -5.59
N SER A 161 -6.00 18.37 -5.56
CA SER A 161 -5.86 19.45 -6.54
C SER A 161 -5.74 18.92 -7.96
N ALA A 162 -5.01 17.82 -8.16
CA ALA A 162 -4.90 17.17 -9.46
C ALA A 162 -6.26 16.56 -9.90
N PHE A 163 -7.00 15.97 -8.96
CA PHE A 163 -8.34 15.43 -9.24
C PHE A 163 -9.35 16.52 -9.58
N GLU A 164 -9.36 17.61 -8.81
CA GLU A 164 -10.21 18.78 -9.06
C GLU A 164 -9.95 19.37 -10.45
N GLN A 165 -8.68 19.52 -10.83
CA GLN A 165 -8.30 20.00 -12.16
C GLN A 165 -8.77 19.02 -13.24
N ALA A 166 -8.55 17.71 -13.07
CA ALA A 166 -8.97 16.71 -14.05
C ALA A 166 -10.50 16.70 -14.24
N VAL A 167 -11.29 16.84 -13.17
CA VAL A 167 -12.75 16.95 -13.27
C VAL A 167 -13.16 18.25 -13.95
N ALA A 168 -12.44 19.35 -13.74
CA ALA A 168 -12.71 20.64 -14.41
C ALA A 168 -12.40 20.59 -15.91
N ASP A 169 -11.32 19.89 -16.29
CA ASP A 169 -10.89 19.73 -17.68
C ASP A 169 -11.81 18.78 -18.48
N HIS A 170 -12.58 17.92 -17.77
CA HIS A 170 -13.50 16.93 -18.37
C HIS A 170 -14.94 17.15 -17.90
N PRO A 171 -15.63 18.18 -18.38
CA PRO A 171 -16.95 18.60 -17.84
C PRO A 171 -18.07 17.58 -18.06
N ASN A 172 -17.90 16.62 -18.96
CA ASN A 172 -18.85 15.56 -19.25
C ASN A 172 -18.65 14.30 -18.38
N VAL A 173 -17.65 14.29 -17.50
CA VAL A 173 -17.39 13.13 -16.66
C VAL A 173 -18.57 12.86 -15.73
N THR A 174 -18.96 11.60 -15.66
CA THR A 174 -20.06 11.11 -14.83
C THR A 174 -19.63 10.01 -13.86
N THR A 175 -18.52 9.35 -14.16
CA THR A 175 -18.05 8.20 -13.39
C THR A 175 -16.56 8.29 -13.10
N ILE A 176 -16.21 8.06 -11.85
CA ILE A 176 -14.84 7.96 -11.38
C ILE A 176 -14.52 6.49 -11.11
N GLN A 177 -13.57 5.95 -11.87
CA GLN A 177 -13.00 4.63 -11.62
C GLN A 177 -11.90 4.75 -10.56
N LEU A 178 -11.92 3.86 -9.57
CA LEU A 178 -11.02 3.87 -8.44
C LEU A 178 -10.20 2.57 -8.39
N ASP A 179 -8.86 2.69 -8.34
CA ASP A 179 -7.92 1.59 -8.13
C ASP A 179 -6.80 2.13 -7.20
N SER A 180 -7.01 2.02 -5.88
CA SER A 180 -6.18 2.75 -4.91
C SER A 180 -6.04 2.00 -3.58
N PRO A 181 -4.80 1.92 -3.05
CA PRO A 181 -4.55 1.39 -1.71
C PRO A 181 -4.96 2.37 -0.59
N GLY A 182 -5.54 3.53 -0.93
CA GLY A 182 -5.84 4.59 0.02
C GLY A 182 -4.69 5.56 0.24
N GLY A 183 -4.61 6.17 1.41
CA GLY A 183 -3.59 7.16 1.75
C GLY A 183 -4.09 8.24 2.71
N LEU A 184 -3.84 9.52 2.41
CA LEU A 184 -4.16 10.63 3.29
C LEU A 184 -5.66 10.88 3.42
N PHE A 185 -6.17 10.77 4.63
CA PHE A 185 -7.58 10.97 4.95
C PHE A 185 -8.09 12.38 4.55
N GLY A 186 -7.27 13.42 4.72
CA GLY A 186 -7.63 14.78 4.34
C GLY A 186 -7.87 14.95 2.83
N GLU A 187 -6.96 14.42 2.01
CA GLU A 187 -7.06 14.41 0.55
C GLU A 187 -8.28 13.58 0.10
N ALA A 188 -8.44 12.36 0.65
CA ALA A 188 -9.58 11.49 0.35
C ALA A 188 -10.91 12.18 0.65
N ARG A 189 -11.02 12.89 1.78
CA ARG A 189 -12.22 13.60 2.17
C ARG A 189 -12.52 14.81 1.26
N ALA A 190 -11.48 15.47 0.75
CA ALA A 190 -11.66 16.56 -0.22
C ALA A 190 -12.13 16.00 -1.58
N ILE A 191 -11.55 14.91 -2.05
CA ILE A 191 -11.99 14.19 -3.27
C ILE A 191 -13.44 13.71 -3.10
N ALA A 192 -13.78 13.08 -1.97
CA ALA A 192 -15.11 12.60 -1.67
C ALA A 192 -16.17 13.72 -1.75
N ARG A 193 -15.88 14.90 -1.18
CA ARG A 193 -16.77 16.05 -1.27
C ARG A 193 -16.98 16.52 -2.70
N LEU A 194 -15.94 16.59 -3.50
CA LEU A 194 -16.06 17.01 -4.90
C LEU A 194 -16.92 16.02 -5.71
N ILE A 195 -16.79 14.71 -5.45
CA ILE A 195 -17.63 13.67 -6.05
C ILE A 195 -19.11 13.89 -5.67
N GLU A 196 -19.39 14.13 -4.37
CA GLU A 196 -20.75 14.44 -3.89
C GLU A 196 -21.30 15.71 -4.52
N ASP A 197 -20.56 16.81 -4.46
CA ASP A 197 -20.97 18.12 -4.94
C ASP A 197 -21.29 18.12 -6.45
N LYS A 198 -20.56 17.29 -7.21
CA LYS A 198 -20.78 17.10 -8.64
C LYS A 198 -21.77 16.00 -8.97
N GLY A 199 -22.22 15.20 -7.99
CA GLY A 199 -23.13 14.08 -8.17
C GLY A 199 -22.55 12.96 -9.06
N LEU A 200 -21.22 12.74 -8.99
CA LEU A 200 -20.54 11.74 -9.79
C LEU A 200 -20.80 10.30 -9.25
N ASN A 201 -20.73 9.34 -10.13
CA ASN A 201 -20.74 7.93 -9.76
C ASN A 201 -19.32 7.47 -9.43
N THR A 202 -19.21 6.44 -8.60
CA THR A 202 -17.93 5.75 -8.33
C THR A 202 -18.04 4.30 -8.81
N TYR A 203 -16.95 3.83 -9.38
CA TYR A 203 -16.82 2.45 -9.86
C TYR A 203 -15.46 1.88 -9.45
N THR A 204 -15.43 0.61 -9.08
CA THR A 204 -14.17 -0.15 -8.98
C THR A 204 -14.37 -1.58 -9.43
N ASN A 205 -13.41 -2.07 -10.23
CA ASN A 205 -13.27 -3.49 -10.57
C ASN A 205 -11.95 -4.07 -10.03
N HIS A 206 -11.25 -3.31 -9.20
CA HIS A 206 -9.96 -3.65 -8.62
C HIS A 206 -9.99 -3.44 -7.11
N GLU A 207 -8.92 -2.95 -6.53
CA GLU A 207 -8.87 -2.67 -5.10
C GLU A 207 -9.11 -1.19 -4.82
N CYS A 208 -10.06 -0.91 -3.94
CA CYS A 208 -10.25 0.39 -3.36
C CYS A 208 -10.35 0.23 -1.84
N VAL A 209 -9.23 0.47 -1.15
CA VAL A 209 -9.10 0.12 0.27
C VAL A 209 -8.75 1.34 1.12
N SER A 210 -9.01 1.25 2.42
CA SER A 210 -8.66 2.30 3.37
C SER A 210 -9.34 3.64 3.02
N ALA A 211 -8.59 4.74 2.90
CA ALA A 211 -9.10 6.06 2.53
C ALA A 211 -9.80 6.08 1.15
N CYS A 212 -9.47 5.16 0.22
CA CYS A 212 -10.18 5.00 -1.05
C CYS A 212 -11.61 4.53 -0.84
N ALA A 213 -11.89 3.65 0.12
CA ALA A 213 -13.25 3.20 0.40
C ALA A 213 -14.17 4.37 0.78
N LEU A 214 -13.65 5.39 1.49
CA LEU A 214 -14.38 6.62 1.76
C LEU A 214 -14.71 7.39 0.47
N VAL A 215 -13.73 7.50 -0.44
CA VAL A 215 -13.95 8.13 -1.76
C VAL A 215 -15.00 7.37 -2.55
N PHE A 216 -14.91 6.04 -2.56
CA PHE A 216 -15.90 5.19 -3.25
C PHE A 216 -17.32 5.41 -2.71
N MET A 217 -17.46 5.47 -1.38
CA MET A 217 -18.77 5.65 -0.73
C MET A 217 -19.42 7.01 -1.02
N SER A 218 -18.67 8.02 -1.46
CA SER A 218 -19.21 9.34 -1.82
C SER A 218 -19.92 9.39 -3.16
N GLY A 219 -19.85 8.33 -3.96
CA GLY A 219 -20.52 8.25 -5.26
C GLY A 219 -22.04 8.25 -5.16
N LYS A 220 -22.70 8.96 -6.08
CA LYS A 220 -24.15 8.93 -6.25
C LYS A 220 -24.64 7.50 -6.53
N GLN A 221 -24.03 6.83 -7.47
CA GLN A 221 -24.09 5.38 -7.65
C GLN A 221 -22.72 4.82 -7.31
N ARG A 222 -22.70 3.75 -6.53
CA ARG A 222 -21.48 3.07 -6.05
C ARG A 222 -21.46 1.68 -6.67
N LEU A 223 -20.70 1.57 -7.75
CA LEU A 223 -20.75 0.44 -8.67
C LEU A 223 -19.56 -0.49 -8.44
N LEU A 224 -19.82 -1.75 -8.16
CA LEU A 224 -18.78 -2.75 -7.94
C LEU A 224 -18.73 -3.73 -9.10
N GLY A 225 -17.60 -3.82 -9.79
CA GLY A 225 -17.32 -4.82 -10.80
C GLY A 225 -17.12 -6.22 -10.18
N ALA A 226 -17.15 -7.25 -11.01
CA ALA A 226 -17.08 -8.65 -10.55
C ALA A 226 -15.78 -9.00 -9.80
N GLU A 227 -14.67 -8.32 -10.10
CA GLU A 227 -13.37 -8.51 -9.48
C GLU A 227 -13.06 -7.43 -8.42
N GLY A 228 -13.97 -6.46 -8.26
CA GLY A 228 -13.79 -5.33 -7.35
C GLY A 228 -13.78 -5.74 -5.89
N LYS A 229 -12.88 -5.12 -5.12
CA LYS A 229 -12.73 -5.34 -3.68
C LYS A 229 -12.72 -4.02 -2.94
N LEU A 230 -13.54 -3.93 -1.91
CA LEU A 230 -13.55 -2.82 -0.98
C LEU A 230 -12.97 -3.28 0.36
N GLY A 231 -11.93 -2.61 0.84
CA GLY A 231 -11.27 -2.94 2.08
C GLY A 231 -11.33 -1.82 3.10
N PHE A 232 -11.60 -2.19 4.36
CA PHE A 232 -11.81 -1.27 5.47
C PHE A 232 -10.89 -1.60 6.63
N HIS A 233 -10.40 -0.58 7.32
CA HIS A 233 -9.72 -0.65 8.60
C HIS A 233 -9.86 0.67 9.36
N ALA A 234 -9.51 0.68 10.65
CA ALA A 234 -9.55 1.89 11.47
C ALA A 234 -8.68 3.00 10.87
N ALA A 235 -9.17 4.23 10.94
CA ALA A 235 -8.36 5.38 10.58
C ALA A 235 -7.12 5.47 11.49
N THR A 236 -5.95 5.64 10.92
CA THR A 236 -4.69 5.77 11.64
C THR A 236 -3.93 7.00 11.18
N LEU A 237 -3.14 7.60 12.07
CA LEU A 237 -2.10 8.53 11.66
C LEU A 237 -0.92 7.74 11.09
N PHE A 238 -0.36 8.26 10.01
CA PHE A 238 0.79 7.68 9.35
C PHE A 238 1.87 7.31 10.39
N GLU A 239 2.20 6.01 10.53
CA GLU A 239 3.20 5.39 11.41
C GLU A 239 3.00 5.38 12.93
N SER A 240 2.29 6.30 13.54
CA SER A 240 2.11 6.27 15.00
C SER A 240 1.10 5.23 15.47
N GLY A 241 0.33 4.63 14.54
CA GLY A 241 -0.66 3.60 14.85
C GLY A 241 -1.95 4.10 15.49
N GLU A 242 -1.96 5.30 16.09
CA GLU A 242 -3.13 5.88 16.73
C GLU A 242 -3.59 7.15 15.99
N ALA A 243 -4.83 7.14 15.52
CA ALA A 243 -5.46 8.37 15.04
C ALA A 243 -5.89 9.23 16.23
N SER A 244 -5.87 10.55 16.07
CA SER A 244 -6.51 11.41 17.05
C SER A 244 -8.02 11.10 17.10
N THR A 245 -8.62 11.24 18.29
CA THR A 245 -10.06 11.03 18.48
C THR A 245 -10.88 11.81 17.44
N ALA A 246 -10.44 13.02 17.09
CA ALA A 246 -11.11 13.85 16.09
C ALA A 246 -11.10 13.22 14.68
N VAL A 247 -10.02 12.56 14.25
CA VAL A 247 -9.95 11.87 12.95
C VAL A 247 -10.83 10.62 12.95
N VAL A 248 -10.82 9.86 14.05
CA VAL A 248 -11.68 8.67 14.21
C VAL A 248 -13.16 9.06 14.13
N GLU A 249 -13.57 10.11 14.85
CA GLU A 249 -14.97 10.60 14.81
C GLU A 249 -15.34 11.13 13.41
N GLN A 250 -14.46 11.87 12.75
CA GLN A 250 -14.72 12.33 11.38
C GLN A 250 -14.86 11.16 10.39
N TYR A 251 -14.08 10.08 10.57
CA TYR A 251 -14.19 8.89 9.75
C TYR A 251 -15.49 8.13 10.04
N ARG A 252 -15.83 7.96 11.32
CA ARG A 252 -17.13 7.41 11.76
C ARG A 252 -18.30 8.15 11.13
N ASP A 253 -18.32 9.48 11.27
CA ASP A 253 -19.38 10.33 10.74
C ASP A 253 -19.51 10.22 9.22
N ALA A 254 -18.38 10.15 8.51
CA ALA A 254 -18.35 9.98 7.06
C ALA A 254 -18.97 8.64 6.64
N LEU A 255 -18.61 7.53 7.28
CA LEU A 255 -19.16 6.22 6.99
C LEU A 255 -20.67 6.17 7.25
N LEU A 256 -21.13 6.68 8.40
CA LEU A 256 -22.55 6.78 8.74
C LEU A 256 -23.34 7.64 7.76
N LYS A 257 -22.77 8.78 7.36
CA LYS A 257 -23.40 9.70 6.37
C LYS A 257 -23.66 9.01 5.04
N HIS A 258 -22.76 8.13 4.63
CA HIS A 258 -22.87 7.40 3.38
C HIS A 258 -23.70 6.10 3.47
N GLY A 259 -24.35 5.86 4.59
CA GLY A 259 -25.37 4.82 4.75
C GLY A 259 -24.90 3.55 5.43
N ALA A 260 -23.65 3.45 5.87
CA ALA A 260 -23.19 2.32 6.67
C ALA A 260 -23.93 2.23 8.00
N SER A 261 -24.26 1.01 8.46
CA SER A 261 -24.84 0.80 9.78
C SER A 261 -23.82 1.08 10.89
N ARG A 262 -24.31 1.35 12.10
CA ARG A 262 -23.41 1.49 13.26
C ARG A 262 -22.59 0.24 13.49
N GLN A 263 -23.18 -0.95 13.32
CA GLN A 263 -22.49 -2.22 13.50
C GLN A 263 -21.35 -2.38 12.49
N PHE A 264 -21.58 -2.03 11.23
CA PHE A 264 -20.54 -2.02 10.19
C PHE A 264 -19.41 -1.07 10.57
N VAL A 265 -19.75 0.16 10.97
CA VAL A 265 -18.76 1.18 11.36
C VAL A 265 -17.94 0.74 12.57
N ASP A 266 -18.58 0.15 13.60
CA ASP A 266 -17.87 -0.36 14.78
C ASP A 266 -16.91 -1.49 14.41
N LYS A 267 -17.26 -2.36 13.46
CA LYS A 267 -16.39 -3.41 12.93
C LYS A 267 -15.19 -2.81 12.15
N VAL A 268 -15.43 -1.78 11.32
CA VAL A 268 -14.35 -1.03 10.64
C VAL A 268 -13.37 -0.44 11.65
N LEU A 269 -13.88 0.23 12.68
CA LEU A 269 -13.05 0.89 13.70
C LEU A 269 -12.33 -0.10 14.62
N ALA A 270 -12.85 -1.33 14.75
CA ALA A 270 -12.20 -2.41 15.49
C ALA A 270 -11.15 -3.16 14.68
N THR A 271 -11.13 -3.02 13.34
CA THR A 271 -10.14 -3.65 12.46
C THR A 271 -8.82 -2.91 12.58
N GLY A 272 -7.76 -3.61 13.00
CA GLY A 272 -6.43 -3.04 13.20
C GLY A 272 -5.81 -2.56 11.89
N ARG A 273 -4.79 -1.71 11.99
CA ARG A 273 -4.08 -1.16 10.83
C ARG A 273 -3.44 -2.23 9.94
N GLU A 274 -2.87 -3.25 10.56
CA GLU A 274 -2.19 -4.35 9.87
C GLU A 274 -3.18 -5.35 9.25
N ASP A 275 -4.45 -5.25 9.67
CA ASP A 275 -5.54 -6.07 9.20
C ASP A 275 -6.40 -5.25 8.22
N MET A 276 -6.75 -5.85 7.10
CA MET A 276 -7.69 -5.27 6.16
C MET A 276 -8.92 -6.17 6.10
N TRP A 277 -10.06 -5.62 6.48
CA TRP A 277 -11.32 -6.34 6.36
C TRP A 277 -11.97 -6.11 5.01
N PHE A 278 -12.24 -7.20 4.29
CA PHE A 278 -12.93 -7.21 3.01
C PHE A 278 -14.32 -7.82 3.20
N PRO A 279 -15.39 -7.01 3.34
CA PRO A 279 -16.76 -7.51 3.36
C PRO A 279 -17.09 -8.23 2.06
N ASP A 280 -17.90 -9.27 2.12
CA ASP A 280 -18.43 -9.91 0.91
C ASP A 280 -19.49 -9.03 0.22
N ILE A 281 -19.83 -9.39 -1.03
CA ILE A 281 -20.79 -8.62 -1.85
C ILE A 281 -22.16 -8.55 -1.18
N THR A 282 -22.58 -9.58 -0.46
CA THR A 282 -23.87 -9.64 0.23
C THR A 282 -23.90 -8.64 1.38
N GLU A 283 -22.81 -8.60 2.18
CA GLU A 283 -22.63 -7.64 3.27
C GLU A 283 -22.56 -6.21 2.74
N LEU A 284 -21.80 -5.97 1.66
CA LEU A 284 -21.70 -4.64 1.03
C LEU A 284 -23.05 -4.12 0.50
N LYS A 285 -23.91 -5.01 -0.03
CA LYS A 285 -25.28 -4.65 -0.47
C LYS A 285 -26.19 -4.40 0.72
N HIS A 286 -26.15 -5.27 1.73
CA HIS A 286 -26.98 -5.16 2.93
C HIS A 286 -26.70 -3.84 3.67
N GLU A 287 -25.42 -3.47 3.77
CA GLU A 287 -24.95 -2.25 4.43
C GLU A 287 -25.03 -1.01 3.54
N HIS A 288 -25.62 -1.13 2.36
CA HIS A 288 -25.74 -0.03 1.39
C HIS A 288 -24.41 0.62 1.01
N ILE A 289 -23.29 -0.09 1.17
CA ILE A 289 -21.97 0.39 0.75
C ILE A 289 -21.89 0.48 -0.77
N ILE A 290 -22.45 -0.52 -1.47
CA ILE A 290 -22.61 -0.51 -2.93
C ILE A 290 -24.08 -0.35 -3.30
N THR A 291 -24.34 0.36 -4.40
CA THR A 291 -25.70 0.50 -4.97
C THR A 291 -26.02 -0.61 -5.95
N ALA A 292 -25.03 -1.09 -6.68
CA ALA A 292 -25.17 -2.20 -7.62
C ALA A 292 -23.85 -2.93 -7.86
N THR A 293 -23.96 -4.19 -8.26
CA THR A 293 -22.90 -4.92 -8.96
C THR A 293 -23.13 -4.80 -10.46
N VAL A 294 -22.06 -4.58 -11.22
CA VAL A 294 -22.10 -4.29 -12.65
C VAL A 294 -21.18 -5.20 -13.45
N ASP A 295 -21.46 -5.37 -14.73
CA ASP A 295 -20.53 -6.03 -15.65
C ASP A 295 -19.36 -5.07 -15.92
N SER A 296 -18.14 -5.55 -15.73
CA SER A 296 -16.94 -4.73 -16.00
C SER A 296 -16.80 -4.35 -17.48
N ARG A 297 -17.47 -5.05 -18.38
CA ARG A 297 -17.48 -4.73 -19.82
C ARG A 297 -18.27 -3.47 -20.16
N ASP A 298 -19.12 -2.99 -19.26
CA ASP A 298 -19.86 -1.73 -19.43
C ASP A 298 -18.97 -0.50 -19.18
N PHE A 299 -17.74 -0.71 -18.69
CA PHE A 299 -16.76 0.33 -18.36
C PHE A 299 -15.45 0.13 -19.11
N THR A 300 -14.72 1.21 -19.34
CA THR A 300 -13.37 1.13 -19.91
C THR A 300 -12.43 0.41 -18.93
N ASP A 301 -11.79 -0.67 -19.39
CA ASP A 301 -10.75 -1.33 -18.57
C ASP A 301 -9.49 -0.46 -18.52
N ALA A 302 -9.34 0.26 -17.43
CA ALA A 302 -8.29 1.22 -17.22
C ALA A 302 -6.89 0.59 -17.23
N ARG A 303 -6.74 -0.64 -16.69
CA ARG A 303 -5.46 -1.36 -16.70
C ARG A 303 -5.09 -1.77 -18.12
N LEU A 304 -6.07 -2.23 -18.89
CA LEU A 304 -5.87 -2.58 -20.29
C LEU A 304 -5.55 -1.34 -21.14
N ALA A 305 -6.24 -0.22 -20.89
CA ALA A 305 -5.97 1.05 -21.56
C ALA A 305 -4.53 1.51 -21.30
N ARG A 306 -4.05 1.44 -20.07
CA ARG A 306 -2.66 1.78 -19.74
C ARG A 306 -1.62 0.92 -20.44
N LEU A 307 -1.89 -0.39 -20.62
CA LEU A 307 -0.94 -1.26 -21.34
C LEU A 307 -0.75 -0.86 -22.81
N ARG A 308 -1.71 -0.14 -23.40
CA ARG A 308 -1.62 0.39 -24.77
C ARG A 308 -0.78 1.66 -24.88
N GLU A 309 -0.45 2.30 -23.75
CA GLU A 309 0.46 3.44 -23.74
C GLU A 309 1.89 3.00 -24.09
N PRO A 310 2.70 3.91 -24.72
CA PRO A 310 4.07 3.59 -25.11
C PRO A 310 4.92 3.06 -23.94
N GLY A 311 5.57 1.91 -24.14
CA GLY A 311 6.46 1.29 -23.15
C GLY A 311 5.78 0.49 -22.05
N GLN A 312 4.46 0.63 -21.83
CA GLN A 312 3.77 -0.04 -20.72
C GLN A 312 3.63 -1.55 -20.95
N LEU A 313 3.41 -1.99 -22.17
CA LEU A 313 3.42 -3.41 -22.49
C LEU A 313 4.80 -4.02 -22.19
N ASP A 314 5.88 -3.40 -22.62
CA ASP A 314 7.24 -3.85 -22.34
C ASP A 314 7.50 -3.97 -20.82
N ALA A 315 7.15 -2.94 -20.06
CA ALA A 315 7.27 -2.93 -18.60
C ALA A 315 6.41 -4.03 -17.93
N HIS A 316 5.24 -4.34 -18.48
CA HIS A 316 4.39 -5.41 -17.99
C HIS A 316 4.99 -6.80 -18.27
N LEU A 317 5.46 -7.04 -19.49
CA LEU A 317 6.05 -8.33 -19.89
C LEU A 317 7.31 -8.66 -19.07
N ARG A 318 8.12 -7.66 -18.74
CA ARG A 318 9.31 -7.82 -17.90
C ARG A 318 9.05 -8.19 -16.45
N LYS A 319 7.80 -8.21 -16.00
CA LYS A 319 7.43 -8.75 -14.68
C LYS A 319 7.46 -10.28 -14.65
N TYR A 320 7.40 -10.93 -15.80
CA TYR A 320 7.40 -12.38 -15.95
C TYR A 320 8.82 -12.89 -16.17
N PHE A 321 9.19 -13.94 -15.46
CA PHE A 321 10.59 -14.37 -15.37
C PHE A 321 11.20 -14.77 -16.72
N GLN A 322 10.50 -15.59 -17.50
CA GLN A 322 11.00 -16.07 -18.78
C GLN A 322 11.05 -14.96 -19.83
N LEU A 323 10.02 -14.15 -19.88
CA LEU A 323 9.97 -12.98 -20.78
C LEU A 323 11.05 -11.96 -20.43
N ASN A 324 11.30 -11.70 -19.14
CA ASN A 324 12.40 -10.82 -18.74
C ASN A 324 13.77 -11.42 -19.09
N THR A 325 13.94 -12.73 -18.90
CA THR A 325 15.16 -13.42 -19.31
C THR A 325 15.42 -13.26 -20.81
N LEU A 326 14.41 -13.45 -21.65
CA LEU A 326 14.53 -13.22 -23.08
C LEU A 326 14.87 -11.75 -23.40
N ALA A 327 14.25 -10.79 -22.71
CA ALA A 327 14.52 -9.37 -22.92
C ALA A 327 15.97 -8.98 -22.63
N GLU A 328 16.59 -9.62 -21.65
CA GLU A 328 17.97 -9.33 -21.26
C GLU A 328 19.01 -10.17 -22.04
N ASP A 329 18.73 -11.45 -22.31
CA ASP A 329 19.72 -12.42 -22.80
C ASP A 329 19.50 -12.86 -24.25
N ALA A 330 18.30 -12.68 -24.82
CA ALA A 330 17.92 -13.06 -26.17
C ALA A 330 16.95 -12.04 -26.80
N PRO A 331 17.36 -10.77 -26.98
CA PRO A 331 16.47 -9.67 -27.36
C PRO A 331 15.74 -9.87 -28.67
N ALA A 332 16.36 -10.56 -29.66
CA ALA A 332 15.70 -10.87 -30.91
C ALA A 332 14.47 -11.77 -30.72
N GLN A 333 14.59 -12.79 -29.86
CA GLN A 333 13.47 -13.66 -29.51
C GLN A 333 12.42 -12.92 -28.67
N TYR A 334 12.87 -12.07 -27.75
CA TYR A 334 11.96 -11.23 -26.97
C TYR A 334 11.06 -10.38 -27.83
N GLU A 335 11.58 -9.72 -28.88
CA GLU A 335 10.76 -8.91 -29.79
C GLU A 335 9.71 -9.75 -30.54
N VAL A 336 10.00 -11.01 -30.83
CA VAL A 336 9.01 -11.94 -31.40
C VAL A 336 7.87 -12.20 -30.40
N GLU A 337 8.21 -12.49 -29.15
CA GLU A 337 7.22 -12.75 -28.10
C GLU A 337 6.41 -11.48 -27.75
N LYS A 338 7.07 -10.33 -27.71
CA LYS A 338 6.42 -9.03 -27.50
C LYS A 338 5.43 -8.70 -28.63
N ALA A 339 5.78 -9.00 -29.89
CA ALA A 339 4.85 -8.82 -31.02
C ALA A 339 3.62 -9.74 -30.92
N LYS A 340 3.78 -10.97 -30.38
CA LYS A 340 2.65 -11.88 -30.08
C LYS A 340 1.77 -11.29 -28.97
N ALA A 341 2.40 -10.80 -27.91
CA ALA A 341 1.70 -10.16 -26.79
C ALA A 341 0.95 -8.89 -27.25
N GLN A 342 1.54 -8.07 -28.14
CA GLN A 342 0.86 -6.91 -28.72
C GLN A 342 -0.43 -7.31 -29.47
N LYS A 343 -0.36 -8.35 -30.32
CA LYS A 343 -1.55 -8.86 -31.03
C LYS A 343 -2.62 -9.43 -30.07
N ALA A 344 -2.20 -10.00 -28.93
CA ALA A 344 -3.12 -10.45 -27.90
C ALA A 344 -3.76 -9.26 -27.16
N LEU A 345 -2.97 -8.22 -26.85
CA LEU A 345 -3.43 -6.98 -26.23
C LEU A 345 -4.47 -6.26 -27.09
N ASP A 346 -4.24 -6.20 -28.42
CA ASP A 346 -5.17 -5.56 -29.36
C ASP A 346 -6.56 -6.24 -29.39
N LYS A 347 -6.61 -7.54 -29.08
CA LYS A 347 -7.82 -8.35 -29.06
C LYS A 347 -8.44 -8.52 -27.67
N ALA A 348 -7.71 -8.16 -26.63
CA ALA A 348 -8.15 -8.35 -25.26
C ALA A 348 -9.32 -7.40 -24.92
N SER A 349 -10.31 -7.93 -24.23
CA SER A 349 -11.46 -7.19 -23.71
C SER A 349 -11.26 -6.75 -22.26
N THR A 350 -10.43 -7.46 -21.49
CA THR A 350 -10.12 -7.14 -20.09
C THR A 350 -8.65 -7.37 -19.79
N PHE A 351 -8.11 -6.60 -18.82
CA PHE A 351 -6.75 -6.77 -18.30
C PHE A 351 -6.55 -8.19 -17.75
N THR A 352 -7.49 -8.70 -16.96
CA THR A 352 -7.38 -10.03 -16.34
C THR A 352 -7.25 -11.15 -17.38
N ALA A 353 -8.01 -11.06 -18.47
CA ALA A 353 -7.88 -12.02 -19.57
C ALA A 353 -6.52 -11.93 -20.25
N PHE A 354 -6.01 -10.72 -20.49
CA PHE A 354 -4.69 -10.48 -21.06
C PHE A 354 -3.56 -10.95 -20.13
N ASP A 355 -3.63 -10.59 -18.85
CA ASP A 355 -2.63 -10.98 -17.85
C ASP A 355 -2.55 -12.50 -17.68
N LYS A 356 -3.70 -13.18 -17.68
CA LYS A 356 -3.76 -14.65 -17.69
C LYS A 356 -3.07 -15.24 -18.93
N LEU A 357 -3.38 -14.72 -20.11
CA LEU A 357 -2.73 -15.19 -21.35
C LEU A 357 -1.21 -14.99 -21.29
N THR A 358 -0.75 -13.85 -20.75
CA THR A 358 0.69 -13.56 -20.61
C THR A 358 1.37 -14.54 -19.63
N ARG A 359 0.72 -14.82 -18.51
CA ARG A 359 1.21 -15.79 -17.50
C ARG A 359 1.25 -17.22 -18.06
N ASP A 360 0.18 -17.62 -18.73
CA ASP A 360 0.13 -18.94 -19.38
C ASP A 360 1.22 -19.07 -20.44
N HIS A 361 1.49 -17.98 -21.18
CA HIS A 361 2.55 -17.94 -22.17
C HIS A 361 3.96 -17.98 -21.54
N ASP A 362 4.19 -17.25 -20.45
CA ASP A 362 5.45 -17.32 -19.70
C ASP A 362 5.72 -18.73 -19.16
N THR A 363 4.68 -19.42 -18.67
CA THR A 363 4.73 -20.83 -18.27
C THR A 363 5.01 -21.74 -19.46
N TRP A 364 4.42 -21.45 -20.62
CA TRP A 364 4.71 -22.21 -21.84
C TRP A 364 6.18 -22.05 -22.28
N LEU A 365 6.77 -20.88 -22.15
CA LEU A 365 8.18 -20.63 -22.50
C LEU A 365 9.15 -21.50 -21.72
N ILE A 366 8.93 -21.72 -20.42
CA ILE A 366 9.79 -22.65 -19.67
C ILE A 366 9.58 -24.10 -20.09
N GLN A 367 8.34 -24.51 -20.39
CA GLN A 367 8.09 -25.86 -20.89
C GLN A 367 8.74 -26.09 -22.26
N GLU A 368 8.70 -25.07 -23.13
CA GLU A 368 9.37 -25.09 -24.41
C GLU A 368 10.90 -25.17 -24.24
N ALA A 369 11.45 -24.38 -23.30
CA ALA A 369 12.88 -24.46 -22.99
C ALA A 369 13.30 -25.83 -22.48
N LEU A 370 12.51 -26.48 -21.64
CA LEU A 370 12.77 -27.83 -21.16
C LEU A 370 12.78 -28.86 -22.32
N ARG A 371 11.99 -28.65 -23.37
CA ARG A 371 11.95 -29.50 -24.55
C ARG A 371 13.14 -29.25 -25.50
N LYS A 372 13.54 -27.99 -25.70
CA LYS A 372 14.48 -27.58 -26.74
C LYS A 372 15.91 -27.40 -26.28
N ALA A 373 16.16 -27.02 -25.04
CA ALA A 373 17.48 -26.65 -24.57
C ALA A 373 18.51 -27.78 -24.76
N PRO A 374 19.78 -27.46 -25.06
CA PRO A 374 20.83 -28.46 -25.15
C PRO A 374 21.01 -29.24 -23.85
N ALA A 375 21.46 -30.50 -23.97
CA ALA A 375 21.59 -31.43 -22.85
C ALA A 375 22.36 -30.88 -21.63
N PRO A 376 23.50 -30.16 -21.79
CA PRO A 376 24.21 -29.61 -20.63
C PRO A 376 23.41 -28.62 -19.78
N GLN A 377 22.64 -27.73 -20.42
CA GLN A 377 21.81 -26.73 -19.71
C GLN A 377 20.62 -27.41 -19.04
N LEU A 378 19.99 -28.36 -19.74
CA LEU A 378 18.89 -29.12 -19.19
C LEU A 378 19.32 -29.95 -17.97
N LEU A 379 20.50 -30.55 -18.01
CA LEU A 379 21.05 -31.32 -16.89
C LEU A 379 21.35 -30.39 -15.69
N ARG A 380 22.00 -29.23 -15.90
CA ARG A 380 22.27 -28.26 -14.83
C ARG A 380 20.99 -27.79 -14.16
N PHE A 381 19.96 -27.46 -14.94
CA PHE A 381 18.66 -27.06 -14.39
C PHE A 381 18.09 -28.14 -13.47
N TRP A 382 18.02 -29.39 -13.93
CA TRP A 382 17.42 -30.46 -13.13
C TRP A 382 18.27 -30.86 -11.92
N GLN A 383 19.59 -30.74 -12.01
CA GLN A 383 20.48 -30.93 -10.86
C GLN A 383 20.24 -29.86 -9.78
N ALA A 384 20.14 -28.60 -10.18
CA ALA A 384 19.84 -27.50 -9.26
C ALA A 384 18.43 -27.65 -8.65
N GLN A 385 17.44 -28.01 -9.47
CA GLN A 385 16.07 -28.26 -9.02
C GLN A 385 16.01 -29.44 -8.02
N ALA A 386 16.70 -30.54 -8.29
CA ALA A 386 16.74 -31.68 -7.38
C ALA A 386 17.43 -31.33 -6.04
N ALA A 387 18.54 -30.59 -6.09
CA ALA A 387 19.22 -30.14 -4.87
C ALA A 387 18.32 -29.29 -4.00
N LEU A 388 17.59 -28.35 -4.60
CA LEU A 388 16.67 -27.47 -3.87
C LEU A 388 15.49 -28.25 -3.26
N VAL A 389 14.83 -29.11 -4.05
CA VAL A 389 13.70 -29.93 -3.58
C VAL A 389 14.14 -30.86 -2.43
N ASN A 390 15.33 -31.46 -2.53
CA ASN A 390 15.87 -32.29 -1.47
C ASN A 390 16.15 -31.50 -0.18
N ALA A 391 16.72 -30.31 -0.28
CA ALA A 391 17.01 -29.47 0.88
C ALA A 391 15.75 -28.95 1.55
N VAL A 392 14.76 -28.54 0.78
CA VAL A 392 13.46 -28.08 1.29
C VAL A 392 12.71 -29.24 1.97
N GLY A 393 12.73 -30.45 1.38
CA GLY A 393 12.05 -31.62 1.93
C GLY A 393 12.71 -32.23 3.17
N GLN A 394 13.98 -31.90 3.45
CA GLN A 394 14.65 -32.30 4.69
C GLN A 394 14.21 -31.48 5.91
N GLY A 395 13.68 -30.29 5.71
CA GLY A 395 13.23 -29.42 6.78
C GLY A 395 11.79 -29.69 7.21
N ASP A 396 10.85 -29.54 6.30
CA ASP A 396 9.42 -29.72 6.51
C ASP A 396 8.77 -30.13 5.16
N GLU A 397 8.08 -31.27 5.16
CA GLU A 397 7.40 -31.77 3.96
C GLU A 397 6.31 -30.83 3.46
N GLN A 398 5.67 -30.07 4.35
CA GLN A 398 4.69 -29.02 3.96
C GLN A 398 5.38 -27.86 3.24
N ILE A 399 6.57 -27.45 3.70
CA ILE A 399 7.38 -26.43 3.04
C ILE A 399 7.75 -26.85 1.63
N CYS A 400 8.12 -28.14 1.44
CA CYS A 400 8.40 -28.68 0.12
C CYS A 400 7.17 -28.61 -0.81
N ALA A 401 6.00 -28.98 -0.33
CA ALA A 401 4.77 -28.91 -1.11
C ALA A 401 4.39 -27.47 -1.47
N PHE A 402 4.55 -26.53 -0.56
CA PHE A 402 4.39 -25.10 -0.83
C PHE A 402 5.40 -24.61 -1.87
N TYR A 403 6.64 -25.07 -1.79
CA TYR A 403 7.66 -24.75 -2.79
C TYR A 403 7.26 -25.27 -4.18
N LEU A 404 6.79 -26.49 -4.29
CA LEU A 404 6.30 -27.09 -5.53
C LEU A 404 5.05 -26.38 -6.07
N SER A 405 4.26 -25.74 -5.20
CA SER A 405 3.14 -24.88 -5.56
C SER A 405 3.55 -23.45 -5.94
N GLY A 406 4.83 -23.08 -5.80
CA GLY A 406 5.41 -21.79 -6.19
C GLY A 406 5.44 -20.74 -5.09
N VAL A 407 5.06 -21.07 -3.86
CA VAL A 407 5.02 -20.12 -2.73
C VAL A 407 5.77 -20.68 -1.53
N TYR A 408 6.87 -20.03 -1.13
CA TYR A 408 7.53 -20.31 0.15
C TYR A 408 6.82 -19.59 1.28
N PRO A 409 6.48 -20.27 2.39
CA PRO A 409 5.81 -19.62 3.54
C PRO A 409 6.65 -18.45 4.09
N GLY A 410 6.04 -17.27 4.22
CA GLY A 410 6.74 -16.06 4.64
C GLY A 410 7.57 -15.35 3.54
N GLY A 411 7.55 -15.84 2.30
CA GLY A 411 8.27 -15.25 1.17
C GLY A 411 9.78 -15.46 1.21
N TYR A 412 10.48 -14.88 0.26
CA TYR A 412 11.95 -15.03 0.12
C TYR A 412 12.74 -14.48 1.31
N SER A 413 12.23 -13.47 2.00
CA SER A 413 12.88 -12.88 3.19
C SER A 413 12.87 -13.80 4.42
N ALA A 414 11.98 -14.79 4.46
CA ALA A 414 11.90 -15.78 5.53
C ALA A 414 12.73 -17.05 5.22
N MET A 415 13.32 -17.13 4.02
CA MET A 415 14.08 -18.29 3.59
C MET A 415 15.48 -18.30 4.24
N PRO A 416 15.93 -19.42 4.84
CA PRO A 416 17.30 -19.56 5.35
C PRO A 416 18.34 -19.34 4.24
N ASP A 417 19.50 -18.77 4.57
CA ASP A 417 20.58 -18.46 3.61
C ASP A 417 21.01 -19.65 2.77
N THR A 418 21.05 -20.86 3.36
CA THR A 418 21.40 -22.11 2.68
C THR A 418 20.38 -22.49 1.60
N LEU A 419 19.10 -22.31 1.87
CA LEU A 419 18.02 -22.52 0.90
C LEU A 419 17.99 -21.41 -0.15
N LEU A 420 18.24 -20.17 0.25
CA LEU A 420 18.30 -19.01 -0.65
C LEU A 420 19.40 -19.19 -1.70
N ALA A 421 20.58 -19.75 -1.31
CA ALA A 421 21.65 -20.06 -2.25
C ALA A 421 21.21 -21.10 -3.29
N LEU A 422 20.55 -22.18 -2.87
CA LEU A 422 20.03 -23.22 -3.78
C LEU A 422 18.91 -22.68 -4.67
N PHE A 423 18.05 -21.84 -4.12
CA PHE A 423 17.01 -21.17 -4.89
C PHE A 423 17.60 -20.27 -5.98
N THR A 424 18.65 -19.51 -5.63
CA THR A 424 19.39 -18.66 -6.57
C THR A 424 20.02 -19.49 -7.67
N ALA A 425 20.69 -20.60 -7.33
CA ALA A 425 21.26 -21.52 -8.31
C ALA A 425 20.21 -22.12 -9.27
N THR A 426 19.03 -22.44 -8.75
CA THR A 426 17.89 -22.91 -9.58
C THR A 426 17.39 -21.82 -10.51
N ARG A 427 17.25 -20.60 -10.03
CA ARG A 427 16.85 -19.44 -10.83
C ARG A 427 17.86 -19.16 -11.96
N ASP A 428 19.15 -19.17 -11.63
CA ASP A 428 20.21 -18.88 -12.59
C ASP A 428 20.32 -20.00 -13.65
N SER A 429 20.19 -21.26 -13.25
CA SER A 429 20.14 -22.39 -14.20
C SER A 429 18.89 -22.34 -15.10
N ARG A 430 17.75 -21.86 -14.61
CA ARG A 430 16.55 -21.61 -15.41
C ARG A 430 16.79 -20.52 -16.44
N ARG A 431 17.45 -19.43 -16.05
CA ARG A 431 17.82 -18.34 -16.96
C ARG A 431 18.72 -18.85 -18.09
N GLU A 432 19.77 -19.64 -17.77
CA GLU A 432 20.63 -20.26 -18.77
C GLU A 432 19.88 -21.23 -19.70
N LEU A 433 18.92 -21.97 -19.15
CA LEU A 433 18.08 -22.90 -19.91
C LEU A 433 17.24 -22.18 -20.96
N VAL A 434 16.52 -21.12 -20.54
CA VAL A 434 15.64 -20.31 -21.42
C VAL A 434 16.47 -19.64 -22.51
N LYS A 435 17.60 -19.04 -22.16
CA LYS A 435 18.53 -18.43 -23.10
C LYS A 435 19.00 -19.42 -24.14
N ALA A 436 19.51 -20.57 -23.72
CA ALA A 436 20.03 -21.56 -24.62
C ALA A 436 18.96 -22.19 -25.52
N ALA A 437 17.74 -22.33 -25.02
CA ALA A 437 16.60 -22.81 -25.81
C ALA A 437 16.18 -21.83 -26.91
N ALA A 438 16.34 -20.53 -26.68
CA ALA A 438 16.02 -19.48 -27.66
C ALA A 438 16.91 -19.53 -28.92
N GLU A 439 18.12 -20.11 -28.80
CA GLU A 439 19.07 -20.27 -29.90
C GLU A 439 18.82 -21.56 -30.73
N VAL A 440 17.96 -22.46 -30.23
CA VAL A 440 17.68 -23.75 -30.89
C VAL A 440 16.53 -23.61 -31.89
N THR A 441 16.81 -23.86 -33.15
CA THR A 441 15.81 -23.92 -34.22
C THR A 441 15.32 -25.35 -34.44
N GLY A 442 14.00 -25.54 -34.49
CA GLY A 442 13.36 -26.84 -34.72
C GLY A 442 13.05 -27.60 -33.42
N ASP A 443 12.34 -28.72 -33.60
CA ASP A 443 11.92 -29.59 -32.49
C ASP A 443 12.97 -30.65 -32.17
N VAL A 444 13.25 -30.83 -30.88
CA VAL A 444 14.09 -31.93 -30.37
C VAL A 444 13.19 -33.10 -30.02
N THR A 445 13.26 -34.18 -30.82
CA THR A 445 12.49 -35.40 -30.57
C THR A 445 13.26 -36.31 -29.61
N PRO A 446 12.71 -36.64 -28.42
CA PRO A 446 13.35 -37.58 -27.51
C PRO A 446 13.49 -38.97 -28.13
N THR A 447 14.59 -39.60 -27.87
CA THR A 447 14.93 -40.95 -28.41
C THR A 447 14.01 -42.04 -27.84
N ALA A 448 13.88 -43.17 -28.57
CA ALA A 448 13.19 -44.36 -28.07
C ALA A 448 13.82 -44.88 -26.77
N GLN A 449 15.15 -44.72 -26.66
CA GLN A 449 15.90 -45.11 -25.45
C GLN A 449 15.50 -44.25 -24.24
N ALA A 450 15.34 -42.94 -24.41
CA ALA A 450 14.90 -42.05 -23.34
C ALA A 450 13.50 -42.44 -22.81
N ARG A 451 12.59 -42.80 -23.70
CA ARG A 451 11.27 -43.31 -23.31
C ARG A 451 11.34 -44.61 -22.54
N ALA A 452 12.19 -45.55 -22.99
CA ALA A 452 12.41 -46.80 -22.27
C ALA A 452 13.04 -46.59 -20.90
N ASP A 453 13.98 -45.64 -20.78
CA ASP A 453 14.61 -45.29 -19.52
C ASP A 453 13.60 -44.70 -18.53
N LEU A 454 12.79 -43.74 -18.97
CA LEU A 454 11.76 -43.13 -18.13
C LEU A 454 10.69 -44.15 -17.69
N ASN A 455 10.26 -45.02 -18.60
CA ASN A 455 9.34 -46.10 -18.26
C ASN A 455 9.90 -47.01 -17.16
N ARG A 456 11.20 -47.37 -17.27
CA ARG A 456 11.88 -48.15 -16.22
C ARG A 456 11.93 -47.41 -14.89
N VAL A 457 12.23 -46.10 -14.90
CA VAL A 457 12.22 -45.27 -13.69
C VAL A 457 10.88 -45.37 -13.00
N PHE A 458 9.79 -45.21 -13.72
CA PHE A 458 8.44 -45.26 -13.14
C PHE A 458 8.04 -46.68 -12.70
N THR A 459 8.38 -47.70 -13.47
CA THR A 459 8.04 -49.10 -13.15
C THR A 459 8.73 -49.57 -11.86
N HIS A 460 9.93 -49.05 -11.57
CA HIS A 460 10.70 -49.43 -10.39
C HIS A 460 10.57 -48.43 -9.24
N ALA A 461 9.77 -47.37 -9.39
CA ALA A 461 9.45 -46.44 -8.30
C ALA A 461 8.53 -47.11 -7.25
N GLU A 462 8.49 -46.54 -6.06
CA GLU A 462 7.56 -47.01 -5.03
C GLU A 462 6.12 -46.87 -5.50
N PRO A 463 5.21 -47.76 -5.11
CA PRO A 463 3.80 -47.68 -5.48
C PRO A 463 3.22 -46.30 -5.11
N GLY A 464 2.46 -45.69 -6.03
CA GLY A 464 1.89 -44.38 -5.85
C GLY A 464 2.76 -43.20 -6.23
N THR A 465 4.10 -43.34 -6.33
CA THR A 465 5.04 -42.25 -6.67
C THR A 465 4.67 -41.56 -7.97
N TYR A 466 4.33 -42.31 -8.99
CA TYR A 466 3.98 -41.77 -10.31
C TYR A 466 2.66 -40.97 -10.25
N ASP A 467 1.70 -41.47 -9.49
CA ASP A 467 0.39 -40.84 -9.36
C ASP A 467 0.50 -39.53 -8.53
N ALA A 468 1.20 -39.56 -7.39
CA ALA A 468 1.47 -38.38 -6.58
C ALA A 468 2.25 -37.30 -7.36
N TYR A 469 3.15 -37.69 -8.25
CA TYR A 469 3.85 -36.77 -9.11
C TYR A 469 2.92 -36.11 -10.14
N ARG A 470 2.05 -36.91 -10.81
CA ARG A 470 1.15 -36.40 -11.87
C ARG A 470 -0.05 -35.63 -11.35
N ASN A 471 -0.57 -36.03 -10.21
CA ASN A 471 -1.81 -35.52 -9.62
C ASN A 471 -1.58 -34.91 -8.23
N PRO A 472 -0.68 -33.93 -8.09
CA PRO A 472 -0.23 -33.42 -6.78
C PRO A 472 -1.35 -32.87 -5.91
N THR A 473 -2.45 -32.41 -6.49
CA THR A 473 -3.61 -31.88 -5.76
C THR A 473 -4.48 -32.96 -5.13
N GLN A 474 -4.28 -34.24 -5.49
CA GLN A 474 -5.04 -35.39 -4.97
C GLN A 474 -4.28 -36.15 -3.87
N HIS A 475 -3.06 -35.71 -3.55
CA HIS A 475 -2.17 -36.38 -2.60
C HIS A 475 -1.77 -35.47 -1.45
N ALA A 476 -1.38 -36.09 -0.34
CA ALA A 476 -0.83 -35.34 0.78
C ALA A 476 0.50 -34.65 0.39
N PRO A 477 0.80 -33.43 0.91
CA PRO A 477 2.04 -32.73 0.60
C PRO A 477 3.31 -33.56 0.74
N ALA A 478 3.38 -34.37 1.78
CA ALA A 478 4.48 -35.30 2.05
C ALA A 478 4.70 -36.31 0.92
N GLU A 479 3.62 -36.87 0.39
CA GLU A 479 3.67 -37.85 -0.72
C GLU A 479 4.16 -37.19 -2.02
N VAL A 480 3.68 -35.98 -2.28
CA VAL A 480 4.11 -35.18 -3.44
C VAL A 480 5.61 -34.90 -3.39
N CYS A 481 6.12 -34.47 -2.22
CA CYS A 481 7.55 -34.23 -2.05
C CYS A 481 8.39 -35.49 -2.27
N LYS A 482 8.03 -36.59 -1.63
CA LYS A 482 8.72 -37.88 -1.81
C LYS A 482 8.73 -38.32 -3.27
N ALA A 483 7.60 -38.15 -3.96
CA ALA A 483 7.47 -38.50 -5.37
C ALA A 483 8.45 -37.70 -6.24
N HIS A 484 8.58 -36.37 -6.01
CA HIS A 484 9.52 -35.55 -6.76
C HIS A 484 10.98 -35.88 -6.45
N GLN A 485 11.33 -36.04 -5.18
CA GLN A 485 12.67 -36.43 -4.75
C GLN A 485 13.09 -37.77 -5.36
N GLU A 486 12.22 -38.76 -5.27
CA GLU A 486 12.48 -40.12 -5.81
C GLU A 486 12.62 -40.10 -7.33
N LEU A 487 11.75 -39.43 -8.05
CA LEU A 487 11.79 -39.28 -9.49
C LEU A 487 13.09 -38.63 -9.94
N TYR A 488 13.45 -37.48 -9.37
CA TYR A 488 14.66 -36.76 -9.75
C TYR A 488 15.90 -37.56 -9.43
N ARG A 489 15.97 -38.20 -8.26
CA ARG A 489 17.08 -39.09 -7.88
C ARG A 489 17.28 -40.23 -8.88
N ARG A 490 16.19 -40.89 -9.30
CA ARG A 490 16.25 -42.03 -10.22
C ARG A 490 16.65 -41.61 -11.64
N VAL A 491 16.12 -40.51 -12.15
CA VAL A 491 16.50 -40.02 -13.48
C VAL A 491 17.94 -39.54 -13.48
N LEU A 492 18.39 -38.83 -12.43
CA LEU A 492 19.80 -38.42 -12.31
C LEU A 492 20.78 -39.57 -12.17
N ALA A 493 20.34 -40.76 -11.74
CA ALA A 493 21.15 -41.97 -11.63
C ALA A 493 21.28 -42.75 -12.95
N LEU A 494 20.72 -42.31 -14.08
CA LEU A 494 20.89 -42.95 -15.39
C LEU A 494 22.36 -42.91 -15.85
N PRO A 495 22.81 -43.88 -16.68
CA PRO A 495 24.23 -44.15 -16.88
C PRO A 495 25.09 -43.06 -17.49
N ASN A 496 24.49 -42.09 -18.19
CA ASN A 496 25.26 -40.97 -18.75
C ASN A 496 24.45 -39.70 -18.84
N PRO A 497 25.09 -38.51 -18.87
CA PRO A 497 24.44 -37.20 -18.88
C PRO A 497 23.44 -36.98 -20.01
N THR A 498 23.70 -37.53 -21.20
CA THR A 498 22.79 -37.36 -22.34
C THR A 498 21.49 -38.11 -22.10
N ARG A 499 21.54 -39.35 -21.58
CA ARG A 499 20.34 -40.13 -21.23
C ARG A 499 19.53 -39.47 -20.11
N VAL A 500 20.22 -38.90 -19.13
CA VAL A 500 19.58 -38.09 -18.05
C VAL A 500 18.84 -36.92 -18.67
N ALA A 501 19.50 -36.12 -19.49
CA ALA A 501 18.89 -34.94 -20.11
C ALA A 501 17.69 -35.32 -21.01
N GLU A 502 17.82 -36.35 -21.83
CA GLU A 502 16.73 -36.80 -22.69
C GLU A 502 15.55 -37.41 -21.92
N ALA A 503 15.80 -38.13 -20.82
CA ALA A 503 14.73 -38.62 -19.95
C ALA A 503 13.97 -37.46 -19.31
N PHE A 504 14.66 -36.42 -18.87
CA PHE A 504 14.03 -35.20 -18.31
C PHE A 504 13.22 -34.42 -19.34
N ARG A 505 13.50 -34.49 -20.64
CA ARG A 505 12.61 -33.87 -21.67
C ARG A 505 11.23 -34.51 -21.70
N LEU A 506 11.10 -35.74 -21.26
CA LEU A 506 9.87 -36.52 -21.24
C LEU A 506 9.14 -36.43 -19.89
N VAL A 507 9.84 -36.02 -18.84
CA VAL A 507 9.19 -35.78 -17.54
C VAL A 507 8.15 -34.71 -17.76
N PRO A 508 6.86 -34.96 -17.46
CA PRO A 508 5.79 -33.98 -17.63
C PRO A 508 6.17 -32.70 -16.88
N GLY A 509 6.09 -31.61 -17.59
CA GLY A 509 6.79 -30.41 -17.24
C GLY A 509 6.51 -29.91 -15.82
N TYR A 510 7.52 -29.29 -15.29
CA TYR A 510 7.43 -28.34 -14.17
C TYR A 510 6.38 -27.29 -14.55
N THR A 511 5.16 -27.51 -14.08
CA THR A 511 4.00 -26.69 -14.45
C THR A 511 3.77 -25.61 -13.42
N ARG A 512 4.81 -24.82 -13.02
CA ARG A 512 4.51 -23.54 -12.35
C ARG A 512 5.74 -22.63 -12.31
#